data_caf487bb8b986c9f92e884a931b6fb75
#
_entry.id   caf487bb8b986c9f92e884a931b6fb75
#
_cell.length_a   1.000
_cell.length_b   1.000
_cell.length_c   1.000
_cell.angle_alpha   90.00
_cell.angle_beta   90.00
_cell.angle_gamma   90.00
#
_symmetry.space_group_name_H-M   'P 1'
#
loop_
_entity.id
_entity.type
_entity.pdbx_description
1 polymer ?
#
loop_
_entity_poly.entity_id
_entity_poly.type
_entity_poly.pdbx_seq_one_letter_code
_entity_poly.pdbx_strand_id
1 'polypeptide(L)'
;MSAAGFPSTMTSIAPPAVSGSEAKPVSRTPETYLGSLRGSGPAGTSARPANGAWTLDGRWTIADEYAVPETTGVLTFGFDARDVFLVIEPEAGGGTIEVLVDGKPAADTADVRAGVIAPAESRMYHLVRLAAAGPHVLRLTVKGRLRLFAFTFG
;
A
#
# COMPACT_ATOMS: atom_id res chain seq x y z
N MET A 1 46.55 16.43 12.87
CA MET A 1 45.83 16.46 12.47
C MET A 1 45.36 16.12 12.13
N SER A 2 46.02 15.95 12.76
CA SER A 2 45.19 15.77 12.32
C SER A 2 44.63 15.31 12.13
N ALA A 3 44.95 15.22 12.49
CA ALA A 3 44.12 15.00 12.13
C ALA A 3 43.54 14.59 12.00
N ALA A 4 44.32 14.70 12.55
CA ALA A 4 43.50 14.53 12.22
C ALA A 4 42.77 14.17 12.05
N GLY A 5 43.57 14.04 12.70
CA GLY A 5 42.68 14.09 12.36
C GLY A 5 41.95 13.48 12.15
N PHE A 6 41.73 13.46 12.23
CA PHE A 6 40.82 13.09 11.81
C PHE A 6 40.23 12.59 11.66
N PRO A 7 40.90 12.76 12.29
CA PRO A 7 39.99 12.53 11.98
C PRO A 7 39.20 12.02 11.81
N SER A 8 39.82 12.13 12.34
CA SER A 8 38.83 11.99 11.90
C SER A 8 37.97 11.51 11.69
N THR A 9 38.47 11.56 12.25
CA THR A 9 37.45 11.47 11.83
C THR A 9 36.53 10.97 11.62
N MET A 10 36.81 10.95 12.11
CA MET A 10 35.80 10.83 11.70
C MET A 10 35.00 10.33 11.51
N THR A 11 35.51 10.26 12.04
CA THR A 11 34.55 10.15 11.64
C THR A 11 33.68 9.64 11.49
N SER A 12 33.97 9.54 11.99
CA SER A 12 32.94 9.42 11.57
C SER A 12 32.21 8.96 11.43
N ILE A 13 32.58 8.78 11.99
CA ILE A 13 31.66 8.72 11.61
C ILE A 13 30.80 8.23 11.39
N ALA A 14 31.18 8.01 11.79
CA ALA A 14 30.22 7.95 11.31
C ALA A 14 29.39 7.56 11.18
N PRO A 15 29.41 7.33 11.48
CA PRO A 15 28.39 7.22 11.06
C PRO A 15 27.60 6.84 10.89
N PRO A 16 27.68 6.76 11.16
CA PRO A 16 26.71 6.70 10.73
C PRO A 16 25.93 6.29 10.53
N ALA A 17 26.03 6.21 10.79
CA ALA A 17 25.14 6.11 10.37
C ALA A 17 24.49 5.78 10.14
N VAL A 18 24.62 5.66 10.57
CA VAL A 18 23.88 5.55 10.14
C VAL A 18 23.23 5.33 9.86
N SER A 19 23.39 5.31 10.24
CA SER A 19 22.71 5.32 9.78
C SER A 19 22.13 5.11 9.36
N GLY A 20 22.28 4.97 9.75
CA GLY A 20 21.74 5.05 9.28
C GLY A 20 21.21 4.64 9.04
N SER A 21 21.53 4.60 9.24
CA SER A 21 21.02 4.48 8.94
C SER A 21 20.40 4.16 8.90
N GLU A 22 21.84 3.91 9.64
CA GLU A 22 20.74 3.36 9.68
C GLU A 22 19.63 4.02 9.06
N ALA A 23 19.24 3.63 8.11
CA ALA A 23 18.17 4.32 7.51
C ALA A 23 16.87 4.03 8.22
N LYS A 24 16.08 5.06 8.45
CA LYS A 24 14.76 4.83 9.02
C LYS A 24 13.89 4.11 8.01
N PRO A 25 13.04 3.20 8.45
CA PRO A 25 12.01 2.67 7.58
C PRO A 25 11.06 3.78 7.16
N VAL A 26 10.64 3.78 5.88
CA VAL A 26 9.71 4.76 5.34
C VAL A 26 8.26 4.34 5.53
N SER A 27 8.03 3.09 5.92
CA SER A 27 6.67 2.60 6.14
C SER A 27 6.48 2.21 7.60
N ARG A 28 5.31 2.56 8.16
CA ARG A 28 4.89 2.13 9.49
C ARG A 28 3.71 1.17 9.41
N THR A 29 3.29 0.80 8.21
CA THR A 29 2.21 -0.14 8.01
C THR A 29 2.80 -1.49 7.67
N PRO A 30 2.46 -2.56 8.42
CA PRO A 30 2.94 -3.89 8.08
C PRO A 30 2.25 -4.43 6.85
N GLU A 31 2.88 -5.38 6.21
CA GLU A 31 2.26 -6.12 5.11
C GLU A 31 0.91 -6.66 5.58
N THR A 32 -0.13 -6.50 4.75
CA THR A 32 -1.50 -6.84 5.14
C THR A 32 -2.12 -7.78 4.14
N TYR A 33 -2.53 -8.95 4.62
CA TYR A 33 -3.18 -9.98 3.81
C TYR A 33 -4.68 -9.81 3.86
N LEU A 34 -5.34 -9.91 2.69
CA LEU A 34 -6.77 -9.69 2.60
C LEU A 34 -7.58 -11.00 2.68
N GLY A 35 -6.94 -12.13 2.44
CA GLY A 35 -7.58 -13.43 2.61
C GLY A 35 -7.69 -13.81 4.07
N SER A 36 -8.58 -14.77 4.37
CA SER A 36 -8.88 -15.17 5.73
C SER A 36 -7.78 -16.01 6.39
N LEU A 37 -6.91 -16.63 5.58
CA LEU A 37 -5.90 -17.54 6.12
C LEU A 37 -4.84 -16.83 6.94
N ARG A 38 -4.43 -15.63 6.55
CA ARG A 38 -3.39 -14.86 7.22
C ARG A 38 -3.84 -13.50 7.71
N GLY A 39 -4.96 -12.99 7.19
CA GLY A 39 -5.43 -11.66 7.51
C GLY A 39 -6.29 -11.64 8.74
N SER A 40 -6.42 -10.46 9.34
CA SER A 40 -7.30 -10.23 10.47
C SER A 40 -8.74 -9.92 10.04
N GLY A 41 -8.96 -9.78 8.75
CA GLY A 41 -10.26 -9.40 8.22
C GLY A 41 -10.54 -7.90 8.29
N PRO A 42 -11.62 -7.46 7.67
CA PRO A 42 -12.01 -6.06 7.72
C PRO A 42 -12.44 -5.63 9.11
N ALA A 43 -12.21 -4.36 9.43
CA ALA A 43 -12.42 -3.81 10.75
C ALA A 43 -13.52 -2.75 10.72
N GLY A 44 -14.77 -3.15 10.94
CA GLY A 44 -15.88 -2.23 11.07
C GLY A 44 -16.18 -1.48 9.78
N THR A 45 -16.70 -0.26 9.91
CA THR A 45 -17.19 0.54 8.78
C THR A 45 -16.68 1.96 8.76
N SER A 46 -15.57 2.24 9.45
CA SER A 46 -15.04 3.60 9.52
C SER A 46 -14.59 4.10 8.15
N ALA A 47 -14.92 5.35 7.83
CA ALA A 47 -14.42 6.02 6.64
C ALA A 47 -12.94 6.40 6.78
N ARG A 48 -12.40 6.35 8.00
CA ARG A 48 -10.99 6.65 8.28
C ARG A 48 -10.41 5.57 9.18
N PRO A 49 -10.13 4.38 8.62
CA PRO A 49 -9.59 3.29 9.42
C PRO A 49 -8.23 3.66 10.03
N ALA A 50 -7.93 3.07 11.18
CA ALA A 50 -6.63 3.23 11.78
C ALA A 50 -5.53 2.64 10.89
N ASN A 51 -4.28 2.99 11.19
CA ASN A 51 -3.15 2.44 10.43
C ASN A 51 -3.17 0.91 10.46
N GLY A 52 -3.15 0.31 9.28
CA GLY A 52 -3.19 -1.15 9.12
C GLY A 52 -4.59 -1.74 9.10
N ALA A 53 -5.61 -0.96 9.40
CA ALA A 53 -7.00 -1.43 9.37
C ALA A 53 -7.66 -1.12 8.04
N TRP A 54 -8.63 -1.94 7.66
CA TRP A 54 -9.34 -1.76 6.40
C TRP A 54 -10.79 -2.16 6.51
N THR A 55 -11.62 -1.59 5.65
CA THR A 55 -13.06 -1.85 5.62
C THR A 55 -13.49 -2.16 4.19
N LEU A 56 -14.61 -2.86 4.07
CA LEU A 56 -15.21 -3.19 2.77
C LEU A 56 -16.64 -2.69 2.72
N ASP A 57 -17.02 -2.12 1.57
CA ASP A 57 -18.39 -1.81 1.20
C ASP A 57 -18.77 -2.58 -0.03
N GLY A 58 -20.04 -2.98 -0.12
CA GLY A 58 -20.52 -3.79 -1.21
C GLY A 58 -20.43 -5.27 -0.90
N ARG A 59 -20.66 -6.08 -1.90
CA ARG A 59 -20.62 -7.54 -1.73
C ARG A 59 -19.26 -8.07 -2.11
N TRP A 60 -18.58 -8.63 -1.13
CA TRP A 60 -17.25 -9.21 -1.30
C TRP A 60 -17.25 -10.66 -0.87
N THR A 61 -16.43 -11.45 -1.52
CA THR A 61 -16.07 -12.78 -1.05
C THR A 61 -14.65 -12.70 -0.50
N ILE A 62 -14.47 -13.16 0.74
CA ILE A 62 -13.14 -13.28 1.34
C ILE A 62 -12.79 -14.76 1.33
N ALA A 63 -11.87 -15.12 0.43
CA ALA A 63 -11.37 -16.47 0.30
C ALA A 63 -10.12 -16.64 1.20
N ASP A 64 -9.49 -17.80 1.13
CA ASP A 64 -8.32 -18.09 1.97
C ASP A 64 -7.19 -17.09 1.77
N GLU A 65 -6.94 -16.69 0.51
CA GLU A 65 -5.78 -15.87 0.18
C GLU A 65 -6.11 -14.51 -0.39
N TYR A 66 -7.38 -14.22 -0.70
CA TYR A 66 -7.73 -12.97 -1.35
C TYR A 66 -9.15 -12.54 -1.01
N ALA A 67 -9.44 -11.28 -1.30
CA ALA A 67 -10.80 -10.74 -1.28
C ALA A 67 -11.15 -10.33 -2.71
N VAL A 68 -12.39 -10.56 -3.13
CA VAL A 68 -12.85 -10.23 -4.47
C VAL A 68 -14.27 -9.70 -4.41
N PRO A 69 -14.58 -8.54 -5.05
CA PRO A 69 -15.95 -8.06 -5.10
C PRO A 69 -16.77 -8.89 -6.07
N GLU A 70 -18.07 -9.01 -5.84
CA GLU A 70 -18.94 -9.72 -6.77
C GLU A 70 -19.11 -8.95 -8.07
N THR A 71 -19.30 -7.65 -7.98
CA THR A 71 -19.38 -6.77 -9.15
C THR A 71 -18.60 -5.49 -8.91
N THR A 72 -19.04 -4.66 -7.98
CA THR A 72 -18.36 -3.43 -7.61
C THR A 72 -18.27 -3.40 -6.10
N GLY A 73 -17.08 -3.04 -5.59
CA GLY A 73 -16.89 -2.93 -4.15
C GLY A 73 -15.90 -1.83 -3.83
N VAL A 74 -15.95 -1.35 -2.59
CA VAL A 74 -15.03 -0.32 -2.12
C VAL A 74 -14.23 -0.88 -0.96
N LEU A 75 -12.91 -0.72 -1.02
CA LEU A 75 -11.99 -1.06 0.06
C LEU A 75 -11.35 0.23 0.55
N THR A 76 -11.43 0.48 1.86
CA THR A 76 -10.83 1.65 2.48
C THR A 76 -9.75 1.17 3.44
N PHE A 77 -8.55 1.75 3.37
CA PHE A 77 -7.39 1.29 4.11
C PHE A 77 -6.65 2.47 4.74
N GLY A 78 -6.37 2.38 6.04
CA GLY A 78 -5.54 3.37 6.72
C GLY A 78 -4.08 2.94 6.65
N PHE A 79 -3.20 3.79 6.13
CA PHE A 79 -1.79 3.46 6.00
C PHE A 79 -0.90 4.63 6.40
N ASP A 80 0.34 4.30 6.74
CA ASP A 80 1.39 5.27 7.06
C ASP A 80 2.63 4.83 6.31
N ALA A 81 2.79 5.37 5.10
CA ALA A 81 3.87 4.98 4.20
C ALA A 81 3.97 6.01 3.07
N ARG A 82 5.00 5.88 2.26
CA ARG A 82 5.16 6.66 1.04
C ARG A 82 4.60 5.91 -0.18
N ASP A 83 4.85 4.62 -0.24
CA ASP A 83 4.46 3.78 -1.37
C ASP A 83 3.51 2.70 -0.93
N VAL A 84 2.53 2.39 -1.77
CA VAL A 84 1.58 1.30 -1.54
C VAL A 84 1.57 0.40 -2.77
N PHE A 85 1.72 -0.89 -2.53
CA PHE A 85 1.69 -1.93 -3.57
C PHE A 85 0.59 -2.93 -3.22
N LEU A 86 -0.02 -3.51 -4.24
CA LEU A 86 -1.09 -4.49 -4.06
C LEU A 86 -0.93 -5.61 -5.08
N VAL A 87 -0.95 -6.85 -4.61
CA VAL A 87 -0.96 -8.02 -5.48
C VAL A 87 -2.38 -8.24 -5.95
N ILE A 88 -2.58 -8.24 -7.26
CA ILE A 88 -3.89 -8.36 -7.90
C ILE A 88 -3.84 -9.46 -8.95
N GLU A 89 -4.87 -10.29 -8.98
CA GLU A 89 -5.07 -11.29 -10.04
C GLU A 89 -6.45 -11.07 -10.65
N PRO A 90 -6.53 -10.63 -11.91
CA PRO A 90 -7.84 -10.47 -12.56
C PRO A 90 -8.44 -11.83 -12.91
N GLU A 91 -9.75 -11.97 -12.68
CA GLU A 91 -10.52 -13.10 -13.21
C GLU A 91 -10.91 -12.80 -14.66
N ALA A 92 -11.55 -13.76 -15.32
CA ALA A 92 -12.00 -13.56 -16.69
C ALA A 92 -12.88 -12.30 -16.76
N GLY A 93 -12.65 -11.48 -17.78
CA GLY A 93 -13.34 -10.20 -17.92
C GLY A 93 -12.62 -9.03 -17.25
N GLY A 94 -11.75 -9.30 -16.30
CA GLY A 94 -10.96 -8.25 -15.66
C GLY A 94 -11.77 -7.20 -14.95
N GLY A 95 -11.23 -5.99 -14.90
CA GLY A 95 -11.89 -4.86 -14.27
C GLY A 95 -10.95 -3.68 -14.12
N THR A 96 -11.40 -2.68 -13.38
CA THR A 96 -10.62 -1.47 -13.11
C THR A 96 -10.70 -1.13 -11.63
N ILE A 97 -9.72 -0.35 -11.16
CA ILE A 97 -9.71 0.16 -9.79
C ILE A 97 -9.46 1.66 -9.86
N GLU A 98 -10.36 2.43 -9.25
CA GLU A 98 -10.12 3.84 -8.99
C GLU A 98 -9.36 3.95 -7.67
N VAL A 99 -8.26 4.68 -7.68
CA VAL A 99 -7.39 4.84 -6.52
C VAL A 99 -7.47 6.26 -6.00
N LEU A 100 -7.96 6.44 -4.79
CA LEU A 100 -7.99 7.73 -4.13
C LEU A 100 -7.11 7.72 -2.90
N VAL A 101 -6.38 8.79 -2.67
CA VAL A 101 -5.62 9.02 -1.45
C VAL A 101 -6.17 10.29 -0.81
N ASP A 102 -6.67 10.15 0.40
CA ASP A 102 -7.29 11.27 1.14
C ASP A 102 -8.38 11.96 0.31
N GLY A 103 -9.15 11.17 -0.45
CA GLY A 103 -10.26 11.66 -1.25
C GLY A 103 -9.89 12.23 -2.61
N LYS A 104 -8.62 12.17 -3.01
CA LYS A 104 -8.15 12.71 -4.28
C LYS A 104 -7.58 11.60 -5.15
N PRO A 105 -7.72 11.69 -6.48
CA PRO A 105 -7.12 10.68 -7.36
C PRO A 105 -5.63 10.57 -7.10
N ALA A 106 -5.14 9.34 -7.03
CA ALA A 106 -3.72 9.08 -6.82
C ALA A 106 -2.91 9.61 -8.02
N ALA A 107 -1.71 10.10 -7.73
CA ALA A 107 -0.79 10.55 -8.78
C ALA A 107 -0.34 9.35 -9.61
N ASP A 108 0.08 9.61 -10.83
CA ASP A 108 0.54 8.56 -11.73
C ASP A 108 1.72 7.80 -11.12
N THR A 109 1.69 6.49 -11.31
CA THR A 109 2.82 5.60 -11.02
C THR A 109 3.13 4.82 -12.29
N ALA A 110 3.95 3.79 -12.20
CA ALA A 110 4.16 2.90 -13.34
C ALA A 110 2.86 2.23 -13.78
N ASP A 111 1.91 2.05 -12.86
CA ASP A 111 0.68 1.29 -13.11
C ASP A 111 -0.59 2.14 -13.09
N VAL A 112 -0.57 3.30 -12.43
CA VAL A 112 -1.74 4.17 -12.26
C VAL A 112 -1.67 5.33 -13.25
N ARG A 113 -2.77 5.59 -13.94
CA ARG A 113 -2.92 6.73 -14.84
C ARG A 113 -4.22 7.45 -14.52
N ALA A 114 -4.14 8.74 -14.20
CA ALA A 114 -5.30 9.56 -13.86
C ALA A 114 -6.12 8.92 -12.73
N GLY A 115 -5.47 8.33 -11.75
CA GLY A 115 -6.13 7.72 -10.61
C GLY A 115 -6.77 6.37 -10.90
N VAL A 116 -6.49 5.73 -12.03
CA VAL A 116 -7.13 4.47 -12.41
C VAL A 116 -6.06 3.45 -12.80
N ILE A 117 -6.32 2.18 -12.44
CA ILE A 117 -5.51 1.06 -12.86
C ILE A 117 -6.42 0.00 -13.48
N ALA A 118 -5.94 -0.64 -14.56
CA ALA A 118 -6.65 -1.71 -15.24
C ALA A 118 -5.75 -2.95 -15.27
N PRO A 119 -5.75 -3.77 -14.22
CA PRO A 119 -4.86 -4.91 -14.15
C PRO A 119 -5.16 -5.93 -15.24
N ALA A 120 -4.13 -6.33 -15.99
CA ALA A 120 -4.28 -7.29 -17.08
C ALA A 120 -3.66 -8.65 -16.72
N GLU A 121 -2.80 -8.72 -15.72
CA GLU A 121 -2.10 -9.95 -15.36
C GLU A 121 -1.93 -10.04 -13.85
N SER A 122 -1.63 -11.24 -13.38
CA SER A 122 -1.41 -11.49 -11.96
C SER A 122 -0.01 -11.03 -11.58
N ARG A 123 0.06 -9.99 -10.76
CA ARG A 123 1.33 -9.48 -10.25
C ARG A 123 1.11 -8.41 -9.19
N MET A 124 2.18 -7.86 -8.67
CA MET A 124 2.13 -6.73 -7.75
C MET A 124 2.08 -5.42 -8.54
N TYR A 125 1.15 -4.56 -8.17
CA TYR A 125 0.93 -3.26 -8.81
C TYR A 125 1.29 -2.14 -7.85
N HIS A 126 1.88 -1.07 -8.38
CA HIS A 126 2.24 0.11 -7.60
C HIS A 126 1.07 1.08 -7.63
N LEU A 127 0.35 1.18 -6.52
CA LEU A 127 -0.87 2.00 -6.44
C LEU A 127 -0.61 3.45 -6.07
N VAL A 128 0.31 3.69 -5.13
CA VAL A 128 0.52 5.03 -4.57
C VAL A 128 2.00 5.30 -4.45
N ARG A 129 2.39 6.51 -4.85
CA ARG A 129 3.71 7.06 -4.56
C ARG A 129 3.56 8.51 -4.14
N LEU A 130 3.97 8.80 -2.90
CA LEU A 130 3.87 10.13 -2.31
C LEU A 130 5.25 10.75 -2.20
N ALA A 131 5.29 12.07 -2.01
CA ALA A 131 6.55 12.79 -1.84
C ALA A 131 7.25 12.38 -0.55
N ALA A 132 6.47 12.05 0.49
CA ALA A 132 7.00 11.65 1.79
C ALA A 132 6.05 10.68 2.45
N ALA A 133 6.59 9.85 3.36
CA ALA A 133 5.77 8.96 4.16
C ALA A 133 4.92 9.76 5.15
N GLY A 134 3.77 9.21 5.50
CA GLY A 134 2.86 9.82 6.46
C GLY A 134 1.55 9.05 6.51
N PRO A 135 0.68 9.42 7.46
CA PRO A 135 -0.63 8.76 7.59
C PRO A 135 -1.62 9.27 6.55
N HIS A 136 -2.28 8.33 5.89
CA HIS A 136 -3.22 8.61 4.81
C HIS A 136 -4.34 7.60 4.80
N VAL A 137 -5.39 7.87 4.05
CA VAL A 137 -6.48 6.93 3.81
C VAL A 137 -6.51 6.60 2.32
N LEU A 138 -6.40 5.31 2.03
CA LEU A 138 -6.51 4.78 0.67
C LEU A 138 -7.95 4.34 0.46
N ARG A 139 -8.52 4.69 -0.68
CA ARG A 139 -9.83 4.19 -1.06
C ARG A 139 -9.77 3.63 -2.46
N LEU A 140 -10.12 2.36 -2.57
CA LEU A 140 -10.15 1.66 -3.85
C LEU A 140 -11.59 1.35 -4.22
N THR A 141 -12.05 1.85 -5.37
CA THR A 141 -13.31 1.43 -5.94
C THR A 141 -12.99 0.40 -7.00
N VAL A 142 -13.30 -0.84 -6.70
CA VAL A 142 -12.97 -1.99 -7.55
C VAL A 142 -14.18 -2.36 -8.37
N LYS A 143 -14.06 -2.27 -9.69
CA LYS A 143 -15.13 -2.60 -10.62
C LYS A 143 -14.72 -3.84 -11.41
N GLY A 144 -15.44 -4.94 -11.19
CA GLY A 144 -15.14 -6.21 -11.81
C GLY A 144 -14.48 -7.20 -10.86
N ARG A 145 -14.26 -8.40 -11.35
CA ARG A 145 -13.77 -9.51 -10.54
C ARG A 145 -12.24 -9.49 -10.49
N LEU A 146 -11.71 -8.65 -9.62
CA LEU A 146 -10.27 -8.58 -9.37
C LEU A 146 -10.00 -9.14 -8.00
N ARG A 147 -9.13 -10.14 -7.92
CA ARG A 147 -8.73 -10.77 -6.65
C ARG A 147 -7.61 -9.97 -6.04
N LEU A 148 -7.84 -9.47 -4.83
CA LEU A 148 -6.87 -8.66 -4.10
C LEU A 148 -6.25 -9.51 -2.99
N PHE A 149 -4.93 -9.70 -3.03
CA PHE A 149 -4.25 -10.63 -2.14
C PHE A 149 -3.61 -9.96 -0.93
N ALA A 150 -2.70 -9.03 -1.17
CA ALA A 150 -1.94 -8.45 -0.07
C ALA A 150 -1.43 -7.07 -0.43
N PHE A 151 -1.43 -6.19 0.57
CA PHE A 151 -0.78 -4.89 0.48
C PHE A 151 0.64 -4.96 1.02
N THR A 152 1.55 -4.29 0.32
CA THR A 152 2.93 -4.09 0.76
C THR A 152 3.20 -2.60 0.75
N PHE A 153 4.01 -2.13 1.69
CA PHE A 153 4.25 -0.71 1.87
C PHE A 153 5.75 -0.39 1.84
N GLY A 154 6.07 0.78 1.30
CA GLY A 154 7.44 1.25 1.26
C GLY A 154 7.65 2.68 1.71
#